data_0248ec0f8c0e5cdbde0b0fe0fca7ff9b
#
_entry.id   0248ec0f8c0e5cdbde0b0fe0fca7ff9b
#
_cell.length_a   1.000
_cell.length_b   1.000
_cell.length_c   1.000
_cell.angle_alpha   90.00
_cell.angle_beta   90.00
_cell.angle_gamma   90.00
#
_symmetry.space_group_name_H-M   'P 1'
#
loop_
_entity.id
_entity.type
_entity.pdbx_description
1 polymer ?
#
loop_
_entity_poly.entity_id
_entity_poly.type
_entity_poly.pdbx_seq_one_letter_code
_entity_poly.pdbx_strand_id
1 'polypeptide(L)'
;LSSSGMSLRMVRAPLYPGDEFQAGVYAHTGPASYALLVWKLTLHHDVTVVRLKGWAYPGTYQTPTEFYDEQVGELIVLASGLRDGVSNAVVTGKAALRLMDLTFEVLDSAAVSSVHDHVLNMTVNSMVNQGTFEYLADVPAQIDDMRGGFQSHGVLQVEPVSVVGVLAHAAVAELVNTAVLGGADVSTSISVVQLVDRAAQSPSAAANSDFSCSIGNDGGTPSVALVQSADCSVRLTEAQRSGAAAVSVRVQSLQGGVDTAVPLRVWYPSEVSVQAEDVELSRIASLNSSTDCGRPAYQSTTLTAVASFGGPGLPTLVGVDVSRLVTFEPSSEAVSVSEQSARGQALGDANVTLVQATTAVVPVTITVSGSVVTVISLSGVVVTGVEWAQRPSALVEWAPVGTQMSASVRLLQQLTQEGSAGEVQALAHLSDGTRYLVPQSELVVRSRSPKLLAVSPASPSA
;
A
#
# COMPACT_ATOMS: atom_id res chain seq x y z
N LEU A 1 57.55 4.48 -0.71
CA LEU A 1 57.96 3.11 -1.07
C LEU A 1 59.40 3.13 -1.56
N SER A 2 60.28 2.36 -0.93
CA SER A 2 61.69 2.24 -1.30
C SER A 2 61.95 1.19 -2.38
N SER A 3 60.94 0.44 -2.77
CA SER A 3 61.05 -0.64 -3.76
C SER A 3 59.91 -0.58 -4.77
N SER A 4 60.14 -1.16 -5.95
CA SER A 4 59.08 -1.35 -6.95
C SER A 4 58.02 -2.35 -6.43
N GLY A 5 56.81 -2.17 -6.85
CA GLY A 5 55.71 -3.06 -6.44
C GLY A 5 54.33 -2.50 -6.76
N MET A 6 53.31 -3.13 -6.20
CA MET A 6 51.92 -2.62 -6.29
C MET A 6 51.38 -2.34 -4.90
N SER A 7 50.45 -1.43 -4.85
CA SER A 7 49.67 -1.16 -3.65
C SER A 7 48.17 -1.16 -3.94
N LEU A 8 47.40 -1.59 -2.98
CA LEU A 8 45.97 -1.46 -2.95
C LEU A 8 45.61 -0.36 -1.92
N ARG A 9 44.83 0.61 -2.32
CA ARG A 9 44.34 1.66 -1.41
C ARG A 9 42.87 1.42 -1.14
N MET A 10 42.56 1.26 0.13
CA MET A 10 41.17 1.05 0.64
C MET A 10 40.63 2.35 1.22
N VAL A 11 39.35 2.32 1.53
CA VAL A 11 38.71 3.34 2.35
C VAL A 11 39.28 3.37 3.77
N ARG A 12 39.38 4.57 4.33
CA ARG A 12 39.94 4.80 5.68
C ARG A 12 38.88 5.12 6.74
N ALA A 13 37.62 5.23 6.34
CA ALA A 13 36.49 5.47 7.25
C ALA A 13 35.80 4.14 7.61
N PRO A 14 35.20 4.05 8.80
CA PRO A 14 34.29 2.96 9.12
C PRO A 14 33.16 2.88 8.11
N LEU A 15 32.71 1.67 7.81
CA LEU A 15 31.62 1.37 6.92
C LEU A 15 30.50 0.65 7.67
N TYR A 16 29.33 0.63 7.05
CA TYR A 16 28.16 -0.08 7.56
C TYR A 16 27.76 -1.21 6.60
N PRO A 17 27.04 -2.23 7.06
CA PRO A 17 26.45 -3.21 6.17
C PRO A 17 25.63 -2.55 5.05
N GLY A 18 25.83 -3.04 3.82
CA GLY A 18 25.22 -2.46 2.62
C GLY A 18 25.93 -1.23 2.04
N ASP A 19 27.01 -0.72 2.66
CA ASP A 19 27.82 0.33 2.05
C ASP A 19 28.61 -0.18 0.86
N GLU A 20 28.72 0.64 -0.17
CA GLU A 20 29.65 0.44 -1.27
C GLU A 20 30.89 1.29 -1.05
N PHE A 21 32.07 0.70 -1.28
CA PHE A 21 33.33 1.41 -1.25
C PHE A 21 34.20 1.07 -2.42
N GLN A 22 35.13 1.96 -2.74
CA GLN A 22 36.11 1.77 -3.81
C GLN A 22 37.50 1.48 -3.26
N ALA A 23 38.17 0.56 -3.89
CA ALA A 23 39.59 0.29 -3.68
C ALA A 23 40.34 0.45 -4.99
N GLY A 24 41.46 1.18 -4.95
CA GLY A 24 42.28 1.44 -6.13
C GLY A 24 43.59 0.64 -6.11
N VAL A 25 43.92 0.01 -7.22
CA VAL A 25 45.22 -0.68 -7.43
C VAL A 25 46.18 0.26 -8.11
N TYR A 26 47.37 0.39 -7.55
CA TYR A 26 48.42 1.29 -8.04
C TYR A 26 49.76 0.58 -8.20
N ALA A 27 50.48 0.84 -9.30
CA ALA A 27 51.85 0.41 -9.47
C ALA A 27 52.83 1.49 -9.00
N HIS A 28 53.91 1.06 -8.39
CA HIS A 28 55.02 1.89 -7.93
C HIS A 28 56.32 1.36 -8.51
N THR A 29 57.22 2.27 -8.91
CA THR A 29 58.48 1.91 -9.54
C THR A 29 59.69 2.17 -8.65
N GLY A 30 59.47 2.57 -7.40
CA GLY A 30 60.54 2.99 -6.51
C GLY A 30 61.24 4.26 -7.02
N PRO A 31 62.52 4.44 -6.72
CA PRO A 31 63.27 5.65 -7.12
C PRO A 31 63.63 5.68 -8.63
N ALA A 32 63.53 4.57 -9.36
CA ALA A 32 63.81 4.47 -10.79
C ALA A 32 62.54 4.77 -11.62
N SER A 33 62.73 5.26 -12.84
CA SER A 33 61.65 5.44 -13.82
C SER A 33 61.42 4.13 -14.56
N TYR A 34 60.22 3.62 -14.57
CA TYR A 34 59.85 2.40 -15.31
C TYR A 34 58.74 2.68 -16.31
N ALA A 35 58.78 1.99 -17.43
CA ALA A 35 57.65 1.80 -18.30
C ALA A 35 57.08 0.42 -18.00
N LEU A 36 55.95 0.37 -17.31
CA LEU A 36 55.27 -0.89 -16.96
C LEU A 36 54.60 -1.47 -18.21
N LEU A 37 55.11 -2.61 -18.68
CA LEU A 37 54.66 -3.26 -19.92
C LEU A 37 53.60 -4.31 -19.69
N VAL A 38 53.84 -5.18 -18.72
CA VAL A 38 52.94 -6.29 -18.35
C VAL A 38 52.79 -6.34 -16.84
N TRP A 39 51.59 -6.61 -16.38
CA TRP A 39 51.37 -6.89 -14.97
C TRP A 39 50.31 -7.97 -14.83
N LYS A 40 50.47 -8.79 -13.80
CA LYS A 40 49.49 -9.78 -13.35
C LYS A 40 49.39 -9.70 -11.85
N LEU A 41 48.15 -9.72 -11.36
CA LEU A 41 47.86 -9.76 -9.95
C LEU A 41 46.77 -10.78 -9.66
N THR A 42 46.78 -11.26 -8.43
CA THR A 42 45.70 -12.04 -7.82
C THR A 42 45.20 -11.27 -6.57
N LEU A 43 43.93 -10.98 -6.54
CA LEU A 43 43.25 -10.37 -5.40
C LEU A 43 42.36 -11.42 -4.77
N HIS A 44 42.45 -11.56 -3.46
CA HIS A 44 41.50 -12.32 -2.66
C HIS A 44 40.71 -11.38 -1.76
N HIS A 45 39.41 -11.62 -1.65
CA HIS A 45 38.56 -10.94 -0.69
C HIS A 45 37.77 -11.94 0.15
N ASP A 46 37.47 -11.54 1.38
CA ASP A 46 36.65 -12.35 2.26
C ASP A 46 35.16 -12.24 1.83
N VAL A 47 34.65 -13.32 1.21
CA VAL A 47 33.27 -13.40 0.70
C VAL A 47 32.21 -13.37 1.79
N THR A 48 32.61 -13.50 3.07
CA THR A 48 31.67 -13.37 4.21
C THR A 48 31.53 -11.93 4.71
N VAL A 49 32.46 -11.06 4.31
CA VAL A 49 32.54 -9.67 4.75
C VAL A 49 32.17 -8.70 3.62
N VAL A 50 32.71 -8.94 2.41
CA VAL A 50 32.48 -8.06 1.27
C VAL A 50 32.17 -8.85 0.00
N ARG A 51 31.41 -8.25 -0.89
CA ARG A 51 31.12 -8.72 -2.23
C ARG A 51 31.76 -7.79 -3.25
N LEU A 52 32.49 -8.32 -4.22
CA LEU A 52 32.98 -7.56 -5.37
C LEU A 52 31.83 -7.30 -6.34
N LYS A 53 31.45 -6.03 -6.52
CA LYS A 53 30.36 -5.59 -7.42
C LYS A 53 30.83 -5.36 -8.85
N GLY A 54 32.09 -4.97 -8.98
CA GLY A 54 32.67 -4.67 -10.30
C GLY A 54 34.04 -4.05 -10.22
N TRP A 55 34.64 -3.89 -11.40
CA TRP A 55 35.94 -3.26 -11.56
C TRP A 55 35.97 -2.44 -12.85
N ALA A 56 36.91 -1.49 -12.89
CA ALA A 56 37.14 -0.63 -14.04
C ALA A 56 38.65 -0.36 -14.24
N TYR A 57 39.04 -0.17 -15.49
CA TYR A 57 40.39 0.14 -15.85
C TYR A 57 40.51 1.58 -16.40
N PRO A 58 41.53 2.36 -15.99
CA PRO A 58 41.69 3.77 -16.43
C PRO A 58 42.06 3.93 -17.92
N GLY A 59 42.13 2.84 -18.66
CA GLY A 59 42.35 2.89 -20.12
C GLY A 59 43.79 3.04 -20.57
N THR A 60 44.78 2.84 -19.69
CA THR A 60 46.20 2.89 -20.01
C THR A 60 46.66 1.65 -20.79
N TYR A 61 46.06 0.51 -20.49
CA TYR A 61 46.36 -0.78 -21.12
C TYR A 61 45.25 -1.19 -22.10
N GLN A 62 45.59 -2.14 -22.99
CA GLN A 62 44.56 -2.88 -23.72
C GLN A 62 43.67 -3.61 -22.72
N THR A 63 42.48 -3.98 -23.15
CA THR A 63 41.54 -4.69 -22.28
C THR A 63 42.22 -5.86 -21.59
N PRO A 64 42.38 -5.84 -20.26
CA PRO A 64 43.02 -6.93 -19.55
C PRO A 64 42.22 -8.23 -19.67
N THR A 65 42.92 -9.36 -19.54
CA THR A 65 42.29 -10.67 -19.38
C THR A 65 42.04 -10.89 -17.90
N GLU A 66 40.84 -11.30 -17.56
CA GLU A 66 40.41 -11.42 -16.18
C GLU A 66 39.67 -12.76 -15.93
N PHE A 67 39.82 -13.26 -14.73
CA PHE A 67 39.10 -14.41 -14.22
C PHE A 67 38.64 -14.08 -12.80
N TYR A 68 37.33 -14.24 -12.52
CA TYR A 68 36.75 -14.01 -11.22
C TYR A 68 35.98 -15.23 -10.73
N ASP A 69 36.32 -15.71 -9.55
CA ASP A 69 35.61 -16.77 -8.83
C ASP A 69 34.90 -16.15 -7.63
N GLU A 70 33.57 -15.95 -7.73
CA GLU A 70 32.76 -15.35 -6.70
C GLU A 70 32.67 -16.22 -5.43
N GLN A 71 32.78 -17.55 -5.54
CA GLN A 71 32.64 -18.45 -4.39
C GLN A 71 33.88 -18.42 -3.50
N VAL A 72 35.04 -18.24 -4.10
CA VAL A 72 36.33 -18.18 -3.40
C VAL A 72 36.74 -16.74 -3.10
N GLY A 73 36.14 -15.77 -3.79
CA GLY A 73 36.52 -14.36 -3.67
C GLY A 73 37.84 -14.05 -4.33
N GLU A 74 38.18 -14.74 -5.41
CA GLU A 74 39.46 -14.58 -6.14
C GLU A 74 39.25 -13.86 -7.47
N LEU A 75 39.99 -12.77 -7.69
CA LEU A 75 40.05 -12.07 -8.95
C LEU A 75 41.51 -12.11 -9.46
N ILE A 76 41.72 -12.71 -10.63
CA ILE A 76 43.01 -12.73 -11.34
C ILE A 76 42.93 -11.79 -12.54
N VAL A 77 43.87 -10.88 -12.67
CA VAL A 77 43.94 -9.91 -13.78
C VAL A 77 45.30 -9.96 -14.41
N LEU A 78 45.34 -10.06 -15.74
CA LEU A 78 46.53 -9.96 -16.56
C LEU A 78 46.36 -8.84 -17.60
N ALA A 79 47.17 -7.83 -17.53
CA ALA A 79 47.29 -6.79 -18.55
C ALA A 79 48.58 -6.88 -19.31
N SER A 80 48.50 -6.93 -20.62
CA SER A 80 49.66 -6.99 -21.52
C SER A 80 49.46 -6.01 -22.66
N GLY A 81 50.47 -5.16 -22.87
CA GLY A 81 50.45 -4.16 -23.93
C GLY A 81 49.72 -2.87 -23.57
N LEU A 82 50.24 -1.78 -24.06
CA LEU A 82 49.65 -0.46 -23.93
C LEU A 82 48.55 -0.27 -24.96
N ARG A 83 47.55 0.53 -24.61
CA ARG A 83 46.51 0.90 -25.55
C ARG A 83 47.09 1.72 -26.72
N ASP A 84 46.50 1.59 -27.90
CA ASP A 84 46.89 2.36 -29.08
C ASP A 84 46.89 3.88 -28.78
N GLY A 85 48.02 4.55 -29.12
CA GLY A 85 48.22 5.97 -28.84
C GLY A 85 48.83 6.31 -27.49
N VAL A 86 49.02 5.33 -26.59
CA VAL A 86 49.75 5.50 -25.32
C VAL A 86 51.20 5.09 -25.55
N SER A 87 52.10 6.04 -25.72
CA SER A 87 53.50 5.77 -26.08
C SER A 87 54.37 5.24 -24.94
N ASN A 88 54.04 5.51 -23.68
CA ASN A 88 54.77 5.01 -22.50
C ASN A 88 53.88 5.16 -21.25
N ALA A 89 53.57 4.08 -20.56
CA ALA A 89 53.07 4.16 -19.17
C ALA A 89 54.30 4.38 -18.25
N VAL A 90 54.82 5.59 -18.25
CA VAL A 90 55.96 5.94 -17.42
C VAL A 90 55.48 6.20 -16.01
N VAL A 91 55.82 5.33 -15.10
CA VAL A 91 55.63 5.53 -13.67
C VAL A 91 56.93 6.13 -13.14
N THR A 92 56.94 7.41 -12.85
CA THR A 92 58.08 8.06 -12.20
C THR A 92 58.05 7.81 -10.70
N GLY A 93 59.23 7.70 -10.05
CA GLY A 93 59.40 7.29 -8.65
C GLY A 93 58.65 8.05 -7.56
N LYS A 94 57.80 8.98 -7.90
CA LYS A 94 56.90 9.71 -6.96
C LYS A 94 55.42 9.65 -7.34
N ALA A 95 55.08 9.11 -8.49
CA ALA A 95 53.70 8.98 -8.95
C ALA A 95 53.30 7.52 -8.99
N ALA A 96 52.20 7.18 -8.30
CA ALA A 96 51.58 5.88 -8.40
C ALA A 96 50.72 5.82 -9.67
N LEU A 97 50.98 4.85 -10.57
CA LEU A 97 50.14 4.61 -11.75
C LEU A 97 48.88 3.84 -11.30
N ARG A 98 47.74 4.40 -11.49
CA ARG A 98 46.43 3.72 -11.23
C ARG A 98 46.20 2.67 -12.30
N LEU A 99 46.09 1.41 -11.90
CA LEU A 99 45.91 0.27 -12.78
C LEU A 99 44.45 -0.16 -12.88
N MET A 100 43.74 -0.15 -11.77
CA MET A 100 42.40 -0.67 -11.68
C MET A 100 41.65 -0.04 -10.49
N ASP A 101 40.34 0.07 -10.62
CA ASP A 101 39.39 0.40 -9.56
C ASP A 101 38.51 -0.80 -9.31
N LEU A 102 38.25 -1.06 -8.05
CA LEU A 102 37.40 -2.12 -7.53
C LEU A 102 36.24 -1.50 -6.73
N THR A 103 35.05 -1.96 -6.94
CA THR A 103 33.87 -1.57 -6.14
C THR A 103 33.40 -2.77 -5.36
N PHE A 104 33.37 -2.64 -4.04
CA PHE A 104 32.91 -3.64 -3.09
C PHE A 104 31.64 -3.17 -2.37
N GLU A 105 30.83 -4.13 -1.96
CA GLU A 105 29.68 -3.96 -1.06
C GLU A 105 29.97 -4.69 0.25
N VAL A 106 29.73 -4.04 1.39
CA VAL A 106 29.82 -4.64 2.72
C VAL A 106 28.59 -5.49 2.96
N LEU A 107 28.75 -6.76 3.32
CA LEU A 107 27.64 -7.69 3.54
C LEU A 107 27.05 -7.53 4.95
N ASP A 108 25.76 -7.88 5.10
CA ASP A 108 25.07 -7.87 6.38
C ASP A 108 25.72 -8.80 7.42
N SER A 109 26.33 -9.90 6.96
CA SER A 109 27.10 -10.82 7.79
C SER A 109 28.32 -10.18 8.45
N ALA A 110 28.86 -9.11 7.89
CA ALA A 110 29.96 -8.35 8.46
C ALA A 110 29.59 -7.60 9.77
N ALA A 111 28.31 -7.39 10.06
CA ALA A 111 27.86 -6.72 11.29
C ALA A 111 28.18 -7.48 12.59
N VAL A 112 28.63 -8.73 12.51
CA VAL A 112 28.93 -9.58 13.66
C VAL A 112 30.23 -9.15 14.40
N SER A 113 31.14 -8.48 13.68
CA SER A 113 32.42 -8.01 14.25
C SER A 113 32.66 -6.55 13.84
N SER A 114 33.19 -5.74 14.75
CA SER A 114 33.53 -4.36 14.46
C SER A 114 34.84 -4.21 13.66
N VAL A 115 35.70 -5.22 13.64
CA VAL A 115 36.96 -5.21 12.90
C VAL A 115 37.13 -6.54 12.20
N HIS A 116 37.30 -6.47 10.89
CA HIS A 116 37.56 -7.63 10.03
C HIS A 116 38.98 -7.54 9.50
N ASP A 117 39.78 -8.52 9.87
CA ASP A 117 41.16 -8.66 9.44
C ASP A 117 41.22 -9.51 8.17
N HIS A 118 42.24 -9.29 7.35
CA HIS A 118 42.46 -10.03 6.09
C HIS A 118 41.31 -9.94 5.07
N VAL A 119 40.48 -8.86 5.11
CA VAL A 119 39.36 -8.69 4.19
C VAL A 119 39.81 -8.64 2.73
N LEU A 120 40.94 -8.00 2.47
CA LEU A 120 41.55 -7.97 1.15
C LEU A 120 43.02 -8.37 1.23
N ASN A 121 43.43 -9.26 0.34
CA ASN A 121 44.82 -9.64 0.12
C ASN A 121 45.15 -9.56 -1.38
N MET A 122 46.32 -9.07 -1.73
CA MET A 122 46.72 -8.96 -3.11
C MET A 122 48.14 -9.45 -3.29
N THR A 123 48.36 -10.29 -4.31
CA THR A 123 49.64 -10.78 -4.72
C THR A 123 49.97 -10.27 -6.11
N VAL A 124 51.16 -9.72 -6.29
CA VAL A 124 51.73 -9.36 -7.60
C VAL A 124 52.37 -10.61 -8.19
N ASN A 125 51.68 -11.26 -9.12
CA ASN A 125 52.21 -12.48 -9.76
C ASN A 125 53.29 -12.16 -10.77
N SER A 126 53.15 -11.03 -11.47
CA SER A 126 54.22 -10.53 -12.34
C SER A 126 54.14 -9.02 -12.58
N MET A 127 55.26 -8.39 -12.72
CA MET A 127 55.41 -6.99 -13.09
C MET A 127 56.66 -6.83 -13.93
N VAL A 128 56.51 -6.45 -15.20
CA VAL A 128 57.61 -6.37 -16.17
C VAL A 128 57.84 -4.93 -16.61
N ASN A 129 59.07 -4.47 -16.42
CA ASN A 129 59.54 -3.18 -16.90
C ASN A 129 60.02 -3.26 -18.33
N GLN A 130 59.56 -2.39 -19.21
CA GLN A 130 59.97 -2.35 -20.62
C GLN A 130 61.44 -1.99 -20.82
N GLY A 131 62.04 -1.19 -19.92
CA GLY A 131 63.45 -0.70 -20.08
C GLY A 131 64.48 -1.68 -19.60
N THR A 132 64.26 -2.37 -18.46
CA THR A 132 65.23 -3.26 -17.81
C THR A 132 64.88 -4.73 -17.92
N PHE A 133 63.62 -5.03 -18.29
CA PHE A 133 63.00 -6.36 -18.24
C PHE A 133 63.11 -7.03 -16.84
N GLU A 134 63.26 -6.20 -15.81
CA GLU A 134 63.19 -6.71 -14.44
C GLU A 134 61.79 -7.30 -14.16
N TYR A 135 61.83 -8.48 -13.60
CA TYR A 135 60.65 -9.26 -13.32
C TYR A 135 60.46 -9.40 -11.80
N LEU A 136 59.33 -8.92 -11.31
CA LEU A 136 58.87 -9.19 -9.95
C LEU A 136 57.84 -10.28 -10.04
N ALA A 137 58.04 -11.37 -9.29
CA ALA A 137 57.10 -12.49 -9.25
C ALA A 137 56.68 -12.80 -7.81
N ASP A 138 55.40 -13.08 -7.64
CA ASP A 138 54.78 -13.60 -6.40
C ASP A 138 55.13 -12.80 -5.15
N VAL A 139 55.12 -11.47 -5.28
CA VAL A 139 55.43 -10.54 -4.19
C VAL A 139 54.11 -10.06 -3.57
N PRO A 140 53.96 -10.10 -2.22
CA PRO A 140 52.80 -9.50 -1.57
C PRO A 140 52.70 -8.01 -1.92
N ALA A 141 51.51 -7.56 -2.31
CA ALA A 141 51.28 -6.14 -2.49
C ALA A 141 51.14 -5.45 -1.12
N GLN A 142 51.38 -4.14 -1.15
CA GLN A 142 51.21 -3.33 0.05
C GLN A 142 49.79 -2.76 0.07
N ILE A 143 49.09 -2.89 1.20
CA ILE A 143 47.73 -2.41 1.36
C ILE A 143 47.72 -1.20 2.29
N ASP A 144 47.15 -0.10 1.81
CA ASP A 144 46.94 1.13 2.57
C ASP A 144 45.47 1.18 2.98
N ASP A 145 45.22 0.98 4.24
CA ASP A 145 43.86 0.96 4.83
C ASP A 145 43.72 1.97 5.98
N MET A 146 42.66 1.84 6.77
CA MET A 146 42.34 2.73 7.87
C MET A 146 43.41 2.82 8.97
N ARG A 147 44.28 1.81 9.13
CA ARG A 147 45.36 1.81 10.13
C ARG A 147 46.46 2.81 9.79
N GLY A 148 46.49 3.29 8.52
CA GLY A 148 47.53 4.16 8.02
C GLY A 148 48.83 3.42 7.78
N GLY A 149 49.51 3.78 6.69
CA GLY A 149 50.73 3.09 6.22
C GLY A 149 50.40 1.80 5.46
N PHE A 150 51.48 1.15 4.97
CA PHE A 150 51.35 -0.02 4.11
C PHE A 150 51.42 -1.31 4.91
N GLN A 151 50.42 -2.15 4.77
CA GLN A 151 50.28 -3.44 5.44
C GLN A 151 50.32 -4.59 4.41
N SER A 152 50.48 -5.83 4.90
CA SER A 152 50.44 -7.03 4.07
C SER A 152 49.03 -7.50 3.71
N HIS A 153 48.03 -7.04 4.42
CA HIS A 153 46.62 -7.38 4.26
C HIS A 153 45.74 -6.19 4.61
N GLY A 154 44.53 -6.15 4.07
CA GLY A 154 43.55 -5.10 4.31
C GLY A 154 42.66 -5.39 5.50
N VAL A 155 42.43 -4.38 6.31
CA VAL A 155 41.48 -4.41 7.44
C VAL A 155 40.33 -3.47 7.15
N LEU A 156 39.14 -3.92 7.47
CA LEU A 156 37.92 -3.14 7.36
C LEU A 156 37.27 -3.00 8.74
N GLN A 157 36.90 -1.78 9.09
CA GLN A 157 36.04 -1.54 10.26
C GLN A 157 34.60 -1.44 9.78
N VAL A 158 33.74 -2.29 10.36
CA VAL A 158 32.31 -2.29 10.10
C VAL A 158 31.60 -1.93 11.39
N GLU A 159 30.81 -0.89 11.37
CA GLU A 159 30.02 -0.48 12.52
C GLU A 159 28.61 -1.10 12.42
N PRO A 160 28.08 -1.65 13.52
CA PRO A 160 26.73 -2.16 13.54
C PRO A 160 25.75 -1.00 13.34
N VAL A 161 24.76 -1.22 12.51
CA VAL A 161 23.66 -0.26 12.36
C VAL A 161 22.80 -0.33 13.61
N SER A 162 22.68 0.80 14.34
CA SER A 162 21.79 0.90 15.48
C SER A 162 20.52 1.66 15.12
N VAL A 163 19.37 1.12 15.51
CA VAL A 163 18.09 1.80 15.39
C VAL A 163 17.98 2.83 16.50
N VAL A 164 17.94 4.12 16.12
CA VAL A 164 17.87 5.23 17.08
C VAL A 164 16.47 5.83 17.20
N GLY A 165 15.56 5.46 16.29
CA GLY A 165 14.19 5.93 16.31
C GLY A 165 13.26 5.08 15.43
N VAL A 166 11.96 5.20 15.68
CA VAL A 166 10.90 4.59 14.88
C VAL A 166 9.87 5.67 14.57
N LEU A 167 9.53 5.81 13.30
CA LEU A 167 8.38 6.58 12.84
C LEU A 167 7.30 5.60 12.38
N ALA A 168 6.08 5.78 12.88
CA ALA A 168 4.96 4.97 12.46
C ALA A 168 3.73 5.84 12.20
N HIS A 169 2.95 5.48 11.18
CA HIS A 169 1.69 6.15 10.87
C HIS A 169 0.67 5.16 10.34
N ALA A 170 -0.60 5.38 10.65
CA ALA A 170 -1.70 4.60 10.11
C ALA A 170 -2.12 5.14 8.75
N ALA A 171 -2.48 4.25 7.82
CA ALA A 171 -3.05 4.64 6.52
C ALA A 171 -4.37 5.41 6.69
N VAL A 172 -5.17 5.00 7.70
CA VAL A 172 -6.39 5.69 8.13
C VAL A 172 -6.37 5.80 9.65
N ALA A 173 -6.41 7.02 10.18
CA ALA A 173 -6.36 7.28 11.62
C ALA A 173 -7.75 7.30 12.28
N GLU A 174 -8.83 7.45 11.51
CA GLU A 174 -10.20 7.39 11.97
C GLU A 174 -10.91 6.18 11.38
N LEU A 175 -11.33 5.25 12.22
CA LEU A 175 -11.99 4.02 11.85
C LEU A 175 -13.43 4.01 12.33
N VAL A 176 -14.34 3.53 11.50
CA VAL A 176 -15.75 3.33 11.84
C VAL A 176 -16.03 1.83 11.85
N ASN A 177 -16.46 1.28 12.99
CA ASN A 177 -16.77 -0.14 13.09
C ASN A 177 -18.12 -0.47 12.42
N THR A 178 -18.12 -0.62 11.12
CA THR A 178 -19.30 -1.05 10.35
C THR A 178 -19.52 -2.56 10.35
N ALA A 179 -18.56 -3.35 10.83
CA ALA A 179 -18.72 -4.81 10.92
C ALA A 179 -19.90 -5.21 11.81
N VAL A 180 -20.17 -4.43 12.87
CA VAL A 180 -21.31 -4.66 13.78
C VAL A 180 -22.68 -4.40 13.16
N LEU A 181 -22.74 -3.82 11.97
CA LEU A 181 -23.95 -3.59 11.18
C LEU A 181 -24.24 -4.73 10.19
N GLY A 182 -23.49 -5.83 10.24
CA GLY A 182 -23.55 -6.93 9.28
C GLY A 182 -22.60 -6.74 8.09
N GLY A 183 -21.69 -5.77 8.16
CA GLY A 183 -20.68 -5.47 7.14
C GLY A 183 -19.43 -6.33 7.28
N ALA A 184 -18.51 -6.12 6.33
CA ALA A 184 -17.18 -6.71 6.39
C ALA A 184 -16.33 -6.04 7.48
N ASP A 185 -15.33 -6.78 7.97
CA ASP A 185 -14.33 -6.25 8.89
C ASP A 185 -13.64 -5.02 8.33
N VAL A 186 -13.39 -4.04 9.18
CA VAL A 186 -12.67 -2.81 8.85
C VAL A 186 -11.24 -2.93 9.32
N SER A 187 -10.28 -2.57 8.47
CA SER A 187 -8.86 -2.63 8.83
C SER A 187 -8.09 -1.41 8.32
N THR A 188 -7.00 -1.09 9.03
CA THR A 188 -5.99 -0.14 8.58
C THR A 188 -4.60 -0.71 8.82
N SER A 189 -3.68 -0.45 7.90
CA SER A 189 -2.27 -0.81 8.06
C SER A 189 -1.49 0.31 8.73
N ILE A 190 -0.46 -0.06 9.47
CA ILE A 190 0.50 0.88 10.05
C ILE A 190 1.80 0.73 9.26
N SER A 191 2.23 1.82 8.64
CA SER A 191 3.53 1.90 7.99
C SER A 191 4.58 2.29 9.01
N VAL A 192 5.68 1.54 9.03
CA VAL A 192 6.78 1.72 10.00
C VAL A 192 8.06 2.05 9.24
N VAL A 193 8.78 3.06 9.71
CA VAL A 193 10.07 3.49 9.19
C VAL A 193 11.05 3.52 10.34
N GLN A 194 12.18 2.82 10.20
CA GLN A 194 13.27 2.86 11.16
C GLN A 194 14.23 4.01 10.83
N LEU A 195 14.63 4.74 11.84
CA LEU A 195 15.71 5.71 11.79
C LEU A 195 16.95 5.04 12.37
N VAL A 196 17.97 4.95 11.55
CA VAL A 196 19.25 4.35 11.94
C VAL A 196 20.28 5.44 12.15
N ASP A 197 21.25 5.17 13.06
CA ASP A 197 22.38 6.05 13.31
C ASP A 197 23.38 5.94 12.13
N ARG A 198 23.02 6.60 11.03
CA ARG A 198 23.79 6.57 9.81
C ARG A 198 23.59 7.88 9.03
N ALA A 199 24.68 8.62 8.84
CA ALA A 199 24.65 9.98 8.29
C ALA A 199 24.20 10.08 6.81
N ALA A 200 24.01 9.00 6.08
CA ALA A 200 23.78 9.02 4.64
C ALA A 200 22.61 8.16 4.13
N GLN A 201 21.83 7.52 4.98
CA GLN A 201 20.70 6.70 4.52
C GLN A 201 19.37 7.43 4.64
N SER A 202 18.60 7.39 3.53
CA SER A 202 17.17 7.69 3.59
C SER A 202 16.48 6.69 4.51
N PRO A 203 15.47 7.14 5.28
CA PRO A 203 14.66 6.25 6.10
C PRO A 203 14.15 5.09 5.24
N SER A 204 14.43 3.85 5.64
CA SER A 204 13.96 2.66 4.93
C SER A 204 12.66 2.16 5.55
N ALA A 205 11.75 1.65 4.71
CA ALA A 205 10.60 0.90 5.21
C ALA A 205 11.13 -0.32 5.99
N ALA A 206 10.70 -0.45 7.24
CA ALA A 206 11.08 -1.59 8.06
C ALA A 206 10.37 -2.86 7.58
N ALA A 207 11.09 -3.99 7.58
CA ALA A 207 10.45 -5.27 7.35
C ALA A 207 9.56 -5.63 8.55
N ASN A 208 8.48 -6.37 8.34
CA ASN A 208 7.56 -6.77 9.40
C ASN A 208 8.21 -7.60 10.52
N SER A 209 9.37 -8.22 10.23
CA SER A 209 10.17 -8.97 11.20
C SER A 209 10.96 -8.09 12.18
N ASP A 210 11.07 -6.78 11.91
CA ASP A 210 11.98 -5.89 12.65
C ASP A 210 11.28 -5.14 13.79
N PHE A 211 9.95 -5.29 13.90
CA PHE A 211 9.16 -4.61 14.92
C PHE A 211 7.98 -5.46 15.41
N SER A 212 7.43 -5.07 16.54
CA SER A 212 6.21 -5.64 17.10
C SER A 212 5.19 -4.54 17.37
N CYS A 213 3.90 -4.86 17.18
CA CYS A 213 2.81 -3.94 17.44
C CYS A 213 1.87 -4.49 18.50
N SER A 214 1.43 -3.61 19.38
CA SER A 214 0.48 -3.93 20.45
C SER A 214 -0.43 -2.74 20.75
N ILE A 215 -1.61 -2.99 21.30
CA ILE A 215 -2.44 -1.92 21.85
C ILE A 215 -1.85 -1.48 23.17
N GLY A 216 -1.57 -0.18 23.32
CA GLY A 216 -1.08 0.40 24.56
C GLY A 216 -2.10 0.21 25.70
N ASN A 217 -1.59 -0.02 26.90
CA ASN A 217 -2.41 -0.29 28.10
C ASN A 217 -3.13 0.95 28.68
N ASP A 218 -3.19 2.06 27.96
CA ASP A 218 -3.80 3.32 28.41
C ASP A 218 -5.35 3.26 28.48
N GLY A 219 -5.91 2.11 28.89
CA GLY A 219 -7.35 1.89 29.03
C GLY A 219 -8.04 1.37 27.78
N GLY A 220 -7.29 1.10 26.72
CA GLY A 220 -7.82 0.48 25.50
C GLY A 220 -8.03 -1.02 25.74
N THR A 221 -9.25 -1.38 26.06
CA THR A 221 -9.64 -2.79 26.17
C THR A 221 -9.67 -3.45 24.79
N PRO A 222 -9.42 -4.77 24.67
CA PRO A 222 -9.59 -5.54 23.43
C PRO A 222 -10.99 -5.40 22.81
N SER A 223 -11.92 -4.79 23.54
CA SER A 223 -13.28 -4.47 23.07
C SER A 223 -13.35 -3.38 21.99
N VAL A 224 -12.29 -2.59 21.79
CA VAL A 224 -12.30 -1.46 20.83
C VAL A 224 -11.65 -1.83 19.51
N ALA A 225 -10.50 -2.48 19.53
CA ALA A 225 -9.76 -2.86 18.33
C ALA A 225 -8.85 -4.07 18.57
N LEU A 226 -8.52 -4.80 17.52
CA LEU A 226 -7.51 -5.86 17.51
C LEU A 226 -6.29 -5.41 16.72
N VAL A 227 -5.10 -5.72 17.21
CA VAL A 227 -3.85 -5.51 16.48
C VAL A 227 -3.27 -6.86 16.11
N GLN A 228 -2.99 -7.06 14.84
CA GLN A 228 -2.23 -8.21 14.36
C GLN A 228 -0.75 -7.86 14.42
N SER A 229 -0.01 -8.54 15.29
CA SER A 229 1.41 -8.26 15.51
C SER A 229 2.30 -8.61 14.31
N ALA A 230 1.84 -9.51 13.43
CA ALA A 230 2.63 -9.98 12.30
C ALA A 230 2.80 -8.95 11.17
N ASP A 231 1.81 -8.07 10.99
CA ASP A 231 1.79 -7.07 9.91
C ASP A 231 1.43 -5.67 10.40
N CYS A 232 1.31 -5.49 11.71
CA CYS A 232 0.85 -4.25 12.34
C CYS A 232 -0.46 -3.70 11.76
N SER A 233 -1.36 -4.55 11.36
CA SER A 233 -2.70 -4.14 10.96
C SER A 233 -3.62 -4.02 12.19
N VAL A 234 -4.43 -2.97 12.19
CA VAL A 234 -5.51 -2.79 13.17
C VAL A 234 -6.80 -3.23 12.52
N ARG A 235 -7.56 -4.10 13.19
CA ARG A 235 -8.76 -4.69 12.68
C ARG A 235 -9.94 -4.47 13.63
N LEU A 236 -11.08 -4.11 13.09
CA LEU A 236 -12.36 -4.02 13.76
C LEU A 236 -13.28 -5.10 13.19
N THR A 237 -13.82 -5.92 14.06
CA THR A 237 -14.77 -6.99 13.75
C THR A 237 -16.08 -6.76 14.49
N GLU A 238 -17.04 -7.63 14.33
CA GLU A 238 -18.29 -7.63 15.09
C GLU A 238 -18.11 -7.82 16.60
N ALA A 239 -16.95 -8.35 17.02
CA ALA A 239 -16.63 -8.58 18.43
C ALA A 239 -16.21 -7.29 19.18
N GLN A 240 -15.75 -6.27 18.48
CA GLN A 240 -15.37 -4.98 19.04
C GLN A 240 -16.62 -4.10 19.22
N ARG A 241 -17.14 -4.02 20.43
CA ARG A 241 -18.42 -3.37 20.76
C ARG A 241 -18.27 -2.02 21.46
N SER A 242 -17.18 -1.32 21.19
CA SER A 242 -16.93 0.00 21.78
C SER A 242 -16.15 0.89 20.81
N GLY A 243 -16.36 2.20 20.92
CA GLY A 243 -15.52 3.21 20.30
C GLY A 243 -14.58 3.84 21.31
N ALA A 244 -13.61 4.64 20.83
CA ALA A 244 -12.75 5.44 21.69
C ALA A 244 -12.16 6.63 20.92
N ALA A 245 -11.97 7.76 21.61
CA ALA A 245 -11.33 8.95 21.07
C ALA A 245 -9.81 8.75 20.81
N ALA A 246 -9.19 7.87 21.58
CA ALA A 246 -7.78 7.55 21.44
C ALA A 246 -7.56 6.06 21.71
N VAL A 247 -7.14 5.35 20.68
CA VAL A 247 -6.59 4.00 20.76
C VAL A 247 -5.12 4.14 20.39
N SER A 248 -4.22 3.87 21.32
CA SER A 248 -2.80 3.97 21.08
C SER A 248 -2.25 2.62 20.63
N VAL A 249 -1.73 2.54 19.41
CA VAL A 249 -0.98 1.37 18.94
C VAL A 249 0.50 1.64 19.17
N ARG A 250 1.10 0.88 20.07
CA ARG A 250 2.54 0.93 20.33
C ARG A 250 3.26 0.08 19.30
N VAL A 251 4.21 0.69 18.62
CA VAL A 251 5.13 0.05 17.67
C VAL A 251 6.51 0.06 18.31
N GLN A 252 7.08 -1.11 18.53
CA GLN A 252 8.38 -1.28 19.17
C GLN A 252 9.35 -1.96 18.21
N SER A 253 10.51 -1.36 17.98
CA SER A 253 11.61 -2.01 17.25
C SER A 253 12.15 -3.17 18.06
N LEU A 254 12.39 -4.31 17.40
CA LEU A 254 13.07 -5.46 17.99
C LEU A 254 14.58 -5.21 18.11
N GLN A 255 15.10 -4.25 17.37
CA GLN A 255 16.48 -3.78 17.43
C GLN A 255 16.51 -2.43 18.15
N GLY A 256 17.37 -2.29 19.16
CA GLY A 256 17.59 -1.03 19.85
C GLY A 256 16.55 -0.61 20.90
N GLY A 257 15.43 -1.33 21.04
CA GLY A 257 14.45 -1.09 22.11
C GLY A 257 13.68 0.23 22.04
N VAL A 258 13.73 0.92 20.90
CA VAL A 258 13.00 2.17 20.66
C VAL A 258 11.56 1.89 20.26
N ASP A 259 10.64 2.75 20.70
CA ASP A 259 9.22 2.62 20.41
C ASP A 259 8.57 3.96 20.04
N THR A 260 7.41 3.86 19.43
CA THR A 260 6.53 4.99 19.12
C THR A 260 5.07 4.57 19.30
N ALA A 261 4.18 5.55 19.36
CA ALA A 261 2.75 5.30 19.48
C ALA A 261 1.99 5.96 18.32
N VAL A 262 1.09 5.21 17.71
CA VAL A 262 0.19 5.68 16.65
C VAL A 262 -1.20 5.86 17.24
N PRO A 263 -1.71 7.09 17.36
CA PRO A 263 -3.06 7.34 17.84
C PRO A 263 -4.08 7.05 16.74
N LEU A 264 -5.11 6.30 17.08
CA LEU A 264 -6.27 6.03 16.24
C LEU A 264 -7.53 6.48 16.95
N ARG A 265 -8.54 6.81 16.17
CA ARG A 265 -9.89 7.10 16.65
C ARG A 265 -10.85 6.05 16.12
N VAL A 266 -11.65 5.45 17.00
CA VAL A 266 -12.58 4.37 16.64
C VAL A 266 -14.00 4.81 16.97
N TRP A 267 -14.85 4.90 15.94
CA TRP A 267 -16.26 5.20 16.05
C TRP A 267 -17.07 3.90 16.09
N TYR A 268 -17.98 3.82 17.04
CA TYR A 268 -18.86 2.67 17.19
C TYR A 268 -20.33 3.10 17.03
N PRO A 269 -21.16 2.38 16.24
CA PRO A 269 -22.59 2.64 16.16
C PRO A 269 -23.28 2.14 17.44
N SER A 270 -23.65 3.07 18.32
CA SER A 270 -24.27 2.75 19.60
C SER A 270 -25.72 2.33 19.47
N GLU A 271 -26.39 2.87 18.47
CA GLU A 271 -27.81 2.60 18.20
C GLU A 271 -28.06 2.78 16.70
N VAL A 272 -28.92 1.94 16.14
CA VAL A 272 -29.43 2.09 14.77
C VAL A 272 -30.95 2.04 14.80
N SER A 273 -31.60 3.02 14.18
CA SER A 273 -33.05 3.04 14.00
C SER A 273 -33.39 2.76 12.53
N VAL A 274 -34.31 1.84 12.31
CA VAL A 274 -34.92 1.63 11.00
C VAL A 274 -36.13 2.57 10.89
N GLN A 275 -36.24 3.26 9.77
CA GLN A 275 -37.33 4.20 9.48
C GLN A 275 -37.94 3.83 8.13
N ALA A 276 -39.24 4.08 8.00
CA ALA A 276 -39.99 3.96 6.76
C ALA A 276 -40.56 5.32 6.40
N GLU A 277 -40.58 5.67 5.14
CA GLU A 277 -41.20 6.91 4.64
C GLU A 277 -42.72 6.88 4.89
N ASP A 278 -43.32 5.69 4.72
CA ASP A 278 -44.72 5.41 5.07
C ASP A 278 -44.80 4.10 5.86
N VAL A 279 -45.51 4.12 6.99
CA VAL A 279 -45.67 2.96 7.86
C VAL A 279 -47.02 2.25 7.68
N GLU A 280 -47.94 2.80 6.87
CA GLU A 280 -49.22 2.20 6.54
C GLU A 280 -49.32 1.96 5.03
N LEU A 281 -49.32 0.71 4.61
CA LEU A 281 -49.34 0.33 3.18
C LEU A 281 -50.75 -0.12 2.82
N SER A 282 -51.47 0.69 2.02
CA SER A 282 -52.81 0.43 1.55
C SER A 282 -52.85 -0.40 0.27
N ARG A 283 -53.99 -1.06 0.04
CA ARG A 283 -54.25 -1.76 -1.22
C ARG A 283 -54.45 -0.76 -2.37
N ILE A 284 -53.81 -1.01 -3.51
CA ILE A 284 -53.99 -0.18 -4.72
C ILE A 284 -55.18 -0.73 -5.53
N ALA A 285 -56.23 0.06 -5.68
CA ALA A 285 -57.38 -0.34 -6.50
C ALA A 285 -56.95 -0.46 -7.97
N SER A 286 -57.53 -1.42 -8.67
CA SER A 286 -57.31 -1.66 -10.10
C SER A 286 -55.92 -2.16 -10.50
N LEU A 287 -55.02 -2.36 -9.55
CA LEU A 287 -53.76 -3.07 -9.79
C LEU A 287 -53.82 -4.46 -9.15
N ASN A 288 -53.65 -5.48 -9.94
CA ASN A 288 -53.43 -6.84 -9.46
C ASN A 288 -52.02 -7.27 -9.90
N SER A 289 -51.31 -7.95 -9.05
CA SER A 289 -49.99 -8.47 -9.39
C SER A 289 -50.09 -9.40 -10.61
N SER A 290 -49.42 -9.07 -11.68
CA SER A 290 -49.40 -9.90 -12.90
C SER A 290 -48.66 -11.23 -12.69
N THR A 291 -47.79 -11.28 -11.69
CA THR A 291 -46.93 -12.44 -11.38
C THR A 291 -47.64 -13.44 -10.43
N ASP A 292 -48.69 -13.06 -9.75
CA ASP A 292 -49.24 -13.79 -8.61
C ASP A 292 -50.76 -14.07 -8.73
N CYS A 293 -51.19 -14.49 -9.90
CA CYS A 293 -52.56 -15.00 -10.16
C CYS A 293 -53.70 -14.13 -9.60
N GLY A 294 -53.59 -12.79 -9.69
CA GLY A 294 -54.65 -11.86 -9.27
C GLY A 294 -54.62 -11.47 -7.81
N ARG A 295 -53.53 -11.66 -7.09
CA ARG A 295 -53.41 -11.08 -5.73
C ARG A 295 -53.46 -9.57 -5.77
N PRO A 296 -54.04 -8.92 -4.74
CA PRO A 296 -54.08 -7.48 -4.67
C PRO A 296 -52.70 -6.88 -4.61
N ALA A 297 -52.46 -5.80 -5.31
CA ALA A 297 -51.23 -5.02 -5.19
C ALA A 297 -51.36 -4.06 -4.00
N TYR A 298 -50.31 -3.93 -3.23
CA TYR A 298 -50.19 -2.99 -2.12
C TYR A 298 -49.10 -1.95 -2.41
N GLN A 299 -49.18 -0.85 -1.68
CA GLN A 299 -48.16 0.20 -1.70
C GLN A 299 -46.79 -0.32 -1.27
N SER A 300 -45.76 0.44 -1.61
CA SER A 300 -44.39 0.25 -1.13
C SER A 300 -43.90 1.51 -0.46
N THR A 301 -42.92 1.37 0.43
CA THR A 301 -42.27 2.46 1.15
C THR A 301 -40.79 2.32 1.08
N THR A 302 -40.06 3.45 1.17
CA THR A 302 -38.62 3.47 1.27
C THR A 302 -38.18 3.26 2.71
N LEU A 303 -37.19 2.37 2.90
CA LEU A 303 -36.56 2.11 4.18
C LEU A 303 -35.27 2.89 4.30
N THR A 304 -35.03 3.47 5.45
CA THR A 304 -33.76 4.09 5.82
C THR A 304 -33.29 3.53 7.15
N ALA A 305 -31.97 3.31 7.27
CA ALA A 305 -31.32 2.98 8.54
C ALA A 305 -30.46 4.15 8.96
N VAL A 306 -30.73 4.68 10.15
CA VAL A 306 -30.03 5.86 10.68
C VAL A 306 -29.32 5.46 11.96
N ALA A 307 -28.00 5.69 12.01
CA ALA A 307 -27.15 5.32 13.12
C ALA A 307 -26.70 6.54 13.93
N SER A 308 -26.46 6.30 15.21
CA SER A 308 -25.74 7.21 16.10
C SER A 308 -24.38 6.62 16.42
N PHE A 309 -23.30 7.34 16.10
CA PHE A 309 -21.93 6.92 16.34
C PHE A 309 -21.33 7.68 17.53
N GLY A 310 -20.49 6.99 18.29
CA GLY A 310 -19.81 7.59 19.43
C GLY A 310 -18.82 6.64 20.10
N GLY A 311 -18.37 7.03 21.26
CA GLY A 311 -17.47 6.27 22.14
C GLY A 311 -16.94 7.15 23.27
N PRO A 312 -16.30 6.58 24.29
CA PRO A 312 -15.67 7.35 25.35
C PRO A 312 -14.71 8.42 24.80
N GLY A 313 -14.94 9.67 25.19
CA GLY A 313 -14.18 10.83 24.75
C GLY A 313 -14.48 11.32 23.32
N LEU A 314 -15.39 10.67 22.60
CA LEU A 314 -15.87 11.12 21.29
C LEU A 314 -17.17 11.93 21.42
N PRO A 315 -17.40 12.93 20.55
CA PRO A 315 -18.73 13.52 20.41
C PRO A 315 -19.69 12.48 19.82
N THR A 316 -20.97 12.58 20.15
CA THR A 316 -21.99 11.74 19.53
C THR A 316 -22.37 12.33 18.17
N LEU A 317 -22.21 11.55 17.10
CA LEU A 317 -22.71 11.86 15.77
C LEU A 317 -24.07 11.16 15.62
N VAL A 318 -25.14 11.93 15.42
CA VAL A 318 -26.50 11.42 15.25
C VAL A 318 -26.99 11.61 13.83
N GLY A 319 -27.90 10.77 13.38
CA GLY A 319 -28.56 10.93 12.10
C GLY A 319 -27.72 10.50 10.89
N VAL A 320 -26.75 9.62 11.07
CA VAL A 320 -25.91 9.13 9.96
C VAL A 320 -26.65 8.05 9.19
N ASP A 321 -26.90 8.27 7.91
CA ASP A 321 -27.52 7.27 7.03
C ASP A 321 -26.54 6.13 6.75
N VAL A 322 -26.93 4.91 7.18
CA VAL A 322 -26.19 3.66 6.99
C VAL A 322 -26.95 2.66 6.13
N SER A 323 -28.02 3.07 5.46
CA SER A 323 -28.93 2.21 4.70
C SER A 323 -28.23 1.34 3.66
N ARG A 324 -27.12 1.81 3.10
CA ARG A 324 -26.33 1.08 2.11
C ARG A 324 -25.36 0.06 2.71
N LEU A 325 -25.17 0.10 4.03
CA LEU A 325 -24.25 -0.78 4.76
C LEU A 325 -24.97 -1.95 5.44
N VAL A 326 -26.29 -1.97 5.36
CA VAL A 326 -27.15 -2.92 6.10
C VAL A 326 -28.09 -3.64 5.17
N THR A 327 -28.61 -4.78 5.63
CA THR A 327 -29.66 -5.54 4.97
C THR A 327 -30.89 -5.56 5.86
N PHE A 328 -32.05 -5.22 5.30
CA PHE A 328 -33.32 -5.20 6.02
C PHE A 328 -34.02 -6.56 5.96
N GLU A 329 -34.68 -6.92 7.06
CA GLU A 329 -35.45 -8.18 7.16
C GLU A 329 -36.81 -7.93 7.81
N PRO A 330 -37.92 -8.37 7.21
CA PRO A 330 -39.23 -8.30 7.79
C PRO A 330 -39.49 -9.50 8.69
N SER A 331 -40.26 -9.28 9.79
CA SER A 331 -40.63 -10.36 10.73
C SER A 331 -41.79 -11.23 10.26
N SER A 332 -42.50 -10.85 9.21
CA SER A 332 -43.64 -11.59 8.67
C SER A 332 -43.76 -11.44 7.15
N GLU A 333 -44.46 -12.38 6.51
CA GLU A 333 -44.74 -12.37 5.07
C GLU A 333 -45.76 -11.28 4.65
N ALA A 334 -46.29 -10.49 5.60
CA ALA A 334 -47.15 -9.34 5.28
C ALA A 334 -46.39 -8.30 4.45
N VAL A 335 -45.08 -8.21 4.61
CA VAL A 335 -44.20 -7.29 3.90
C VAL A 335 -43.05 -8.06 3.28
N SER A 336 -42.73 -7.79 2.02
CA SER A 336 -41.47 -8.20 1.40
C SER A 336 -40.50 -7.03 1.33
N VAL A 337 -39.22 -7.29 1.52
CA VAL A 337 -38.16 -6.27 1.44
C VAL A 337 -37.20 -6.64 0.35
N SER A 338 -36.87 -5.68 -0.49
CA SER A 338 -35.82 -5.78 -1.51
C SER A 338 -34.97 -4.52 -1.45
N GLU A 339 -33.68 -4.65 -1.15
CA GLU A 339 -32.77 -3.53 -0.91
C GLU A 339 -33.33 -2.55 0.14
N GLN A 340 -33.66 -1.34 -0.23
CA GLN A 340 -34.22 -0.28 0.62
C GLN A 340 -35.71 -0.08 0.38
N SER A 341 -36.40 -1.02 -0.26
CA SER A 341 -37.85 -0.93 -0.52
C SER A 341 -38.61 -2.03 0.19
N ALA A 342 -39.61 -1.64 0.99
CA ALA A 342 -40.56 -2.55 1.60
C ALA A 342 -41.91 -2.46 0.87
N ARG A 343 -42.46 -3.62 0.51
CA ARG A 343 -43.73 -3.72 -0.22
C ARG A 343 -44.73 -4.62 0.53
N GLY A 344 -45.98 -4.16 0.66
CA GLY A 344 -47.05 -4.97 1.22
C GLY A 344 -47.34 -6.19 0.33
N GLN A 345 -47.55 -7.37 0.96
CA GLN A 345 -47.90 -8.63 0.30
C GLN A 345 -49.22 -9.21 0.77
N ALA A 346 -49.51 -9.07 2.06
CA ALA A 346 -50.73 -9.54 2.69
C ALA A 346 -51.11 -8.61 3.85
N LEU A 347 -52.38 -8.64 4.26
CA LEU A 347 -52.85 -7.86 5.42
C LEU A 347 -52.14 -8.31 6.71
N GLY A 348 -51.74 -7.35 7.53
CA GLY A 348 -51.08 -7.59 8.80
C GLY A 348 -49.90 -6.65 9.08
N ASP A 349 -49.27 -6.87 10.21
CA ASP A 349 -48.10 -6.09 10.65
C ASP A 349 -46.83 -6.86 10.44
N ALA A 350 -45.76 -6.12 10.09
CA ALA A 350 -44.41 -6.63 10.05
C ALA A 350 -43.45 -5.64 10.73
N ASN A 351 -42.61 -6.15 11.63
CA ASN A 351 -41.48 -5.39 12.13
C ASN A 351 -40.32 -5.57 11.18
N VAL A 352 -39.79 -4.48 10.66
CA VAL A 352 -38.59 -4.50 9.82
C VAL A 352 -37.40 -4.16 10.69
N THR A 353 -36.42 -5.05 10.69
CA THR A 353 -35.18 -4.94 11.44
C THR A 353 -33.97 -5.12 10.52
N LEU A 354 -32.74 -5.23 11.05
CA LEU A 354 -31.51 -5.45 10.31
C LEU A 354 -31.01 -6.89 10.47
N VAL A 355 -30.55 -7.47 9.38
CA VAL A 355 -29.92 -8.80 9.37
C VAL A 355 -28.53 -8.69 9.99
N GLN A 356 -28.20 -9.64 10.88
CA GLN A 356 -26.84 -9.82 11.45
C GLN A 356 -26.27 -8.61 12.21
N ALA A 357 -27.05 -7.55 12.45
CA ALA A 357 -26.57 -6.46 13.28
C ALA A 357 -26.36 -6.92 14.72
N THR A 358 -25.16 -6.66 15.27
CA THR A 358 -24.81 -7.00 16.66
C THR A 358 -24.94 -5.81 17.63
N THR A 359 -25.26 -4.64 17.11
CA THR A 359 -25.60 -3.43 17.86
C THR A 359 -27.10 -3.36 18.18
N ALA A 360 -27.49 -2.43 19.04
CA ALA A 360 -28.92 -2.20 19.35
C ALA A 360 -29.63 -1.65 18.10
N VAL A 361 -30.71 -2.33 17.69
CA VAL A 361 -31.56 -1.93 16.56
C VAL A 361 -32.96 -1.61 17.06
N VAL A 362 -33.45 -0.43 16.70
CA VAL A 362 -34.82 -0.04 16.88
C VAL A 362 -35.58 -0.34 15.58
N PRO A 363 -36.45 -1.36 15.55
CA PRO A 363 -37.21 -1.73 14.35
C PRO A 363 -38.32 -0.72 14.06
N VAL A 364 -38.75 -0.71 12.79
CA VAL A 364 -39.98 -0.01 12.38
C VAL A 364 -41.12 -1.01 12.16
N THR A 365 -42.31 -0.70 12.64
CA THR A 365 -43.51 -1.51 12.36
C THR A 365 -44.19 -0.95 11.12
N ILE A 366 -44.42 -1.81 10.12
CA ILE A 366 -45.17 -1.50 8.92
C ILE A 366 -46.48 -2.29 8.95
N THR A 367 -47.61 -1.59 8.82
CA THR A 367 -48.94 -2.16 8.78
C THR A 367 -49.44 -2.20 7.33
N VAL A 368 -49.80 -3.39 6.87
CA VAL A 368 -50.48 -3.54 5.57
C VAL A 368 -51.96 -3.60 5.82
N SER A 369 -52.66 -2.53 5.44
CA SER A 369 -54.08 -2.33 5.75
C SER A 369 -55.01 -2.71 4.60
N GLY A 370 -56.30 -2.94 4.94
CA GLY A 370 -57.35 -3.13 3.95
C GLY A 370 -57.87 -1.83 3.30
N SER A 371 -57.34 -0.69 3.70
CA SER A 371 -57.62 0.61 3.10
C SER A 371 -57.33 0.58 1.61
N VAL A 372 -58.09 1.33 0.81
CA VAL A 372 -57.96 1.32 -0.66
C VAL A 372 -57.56 2.69 -1.16
N VAL A 373 -56.48 2.74 -1.88
CA VAL A 373 -56.04 3.92 -2.63
C VAL A 373 -56.20 3.70 -4.14
N THR A 374 -56.41 4.78 -4.90
CA THR A 374 -56.63 4.73 -6.35
C THR A 374 -55.49 5.47 -7.07
N VAL A 375 -55.15 5.02 -8.26
CA VAL A 375 -54.22 5.74 -9.13
C VAL A 375 -54.94 6.94 -9.74
N ILE A 376 -54.49 8.16 -9.44
CA ILE A 376 -55.06 9.41 -9.96
C ILE A 376 -54.29 9.89 -11.23
N SER A 377 -53.01 9.62 -11.33
CA SER A 377 -52.22 9.93 -12.53
C SER A 377 -50.99 9.02 -12.65
N LEU A 378 -50.52 8.90 -13.88
CA LEU A 378 -49.29 8.16 -14.19
C LEU A 378 -48.32 9.09 -14.85
N SER A 379 -47.09 9.16 -14.36
CA SER A 379 -45.97 9.86 -15.02
C SER A 379 -44.93 8.86 -15.43
N GLY A 380 -44.41 9.01 -16.64
CA GLY A 380 -43.32 8.14 -17.15
C GLY A 380 -42.10 8.98 -17.48
N VAL A 381 -40.94 8.43 -17.20
CA VAL A 381 -39.65 9.00 -17.59
C VAL A 381 -38.84 7.96 -18.33
N VAL A 382 -38.07 8.41 -19.30
CA VAL A 382 -37.07 7.60 -20.01
C VAL A 382 -35.72 7.97 -19.45
N VAL A 383 -35.07 7.04 -18.79
CA VAL A 383 -33.71 7.25 -18.26
C VAL A 383 -32.72 6.71 -19.30
N THR A 384 -31.93 7.59 -19.90
CA THR A 384 -30.93 7.24 -20.93
C THR A 384 -29.51 7.28 -20.38
N GLY A 385 -29.30 7.84 -19.21
CA GLY A 385 -28.01 7.92 -18.54
C GLY A 385 -28.07 8.79 -17.29
N VAL A 386 -26.96 8.81 -16.61
CA VAL A 386 -26.73 9.58 -15.38
C VAL A 386 -25.51 10.46 -15.62
N GLU A 387 -25.65 11.75 -15.49
CA GLU A 387 -24.56 12.70 -15.58
C GLU A 387 -24.25 13.28 -14.20
N TRP A 388 -22.99 13.18 -13.82
CA TRP A 388 -22.50 13.83 -12.62
C TRP A 388 -22.23 15.30 -12.93
N ALA A 389 -22.94 16.19 -12.31
CA ALA A 389 -22.60 17.60 -12.37
C ALA A 389 -21.31 17.82 -11.56
N GLN A 390 -20.16 17.75 -12.24
CA GLN A 390 -18.93 18.25 -11.68
C GLN A 390 -19.06 19.75 -11.52
N ARG A 391 -19.07 20.26 -10.30
CA ARG A 391 -18.68 21.66 -10.10
C ARG A 391 -17.22 21.75 -10.56
N PRO A 392 -16.84 22.77 -11.36
CA PRO A 392 -15.45 23.01 -11.67
C PRO A 392 -14.73 23.10 -10.32
N SER A 393 -13.76 22.23 -10.14
CA SER A 393 -12.89 22.19 -8.97
C SER A 393 -12.17 23.52 -8.82
N ALA A 394 -12.68 24.40 -8.01
CA ALA A 394 -11.79 25.18 -7.19
C ALA A 394 -10.98 24.15 -6.41
N LEU A 395 -9.66 24.20 -6.57
CA LEU A 395 -8.66 23.36 -5.90
C LEU A 395 -9.22 22.78 -4.60
N VAL A 396 -9.31 21.47 -4.50
CA VAL A 396 -9.57 20.79 -3.25
C VAL A 396 -8.29 20.92 -2.44
N GLU A 397 -8.06 22.13 -1.91
CA GLU A 397 -7.25 22.28 -0.73
C GLU A 397 -7.91 21.39 0.33
N TRP A 398 -7.15 20.50 0.88
CA TRP A 398 -7.48 19.53 1.90
C TRP A 398 -8.68 19.96 2.75
N ALA A 399 -9.86 19.44 2.40
CA ALA A 399 -11.04 19.69 3.21
C ALA A 399 -10.82 19.05 4.59
N PRO A 400 -11.04 19.80 5.67
CA PRO A 400 -10.89 19.24 7.01
C PRO A 400 -11.81 18.04 7.17
N VAL A 401 -11.35 17.04 7.91
CA VAL A 401 -12.10 15.82 8.24
C VAL A 401 -13.49 16.21 8.75
N GLY A 402 -14.54 15.70 8.10
CA GLY A 402 -15.93 16.02 8.42
C GLY A 402 -16.63 16.94 7.41
N THR A 403 -16.00 17.32 6.32
CA THR A 403 -16.66 18.11 5.27
C THR A 403 -17.63 17.23 4.49
N GLN A 404 -18.90 17.57 4.53
CA GLN A 404 -19.93 16.91 3.73
C GLN A 404 -19.73 17.23 2.26
N MET A 405 -19.41 16.23 1.44
CA MET A 405 -19.38 16.34 -0.02
C MET A 405 -20.80 16.16 -0.55
N SER A 406 -21.37 17.18 -1.20
CA SER A 406 -22.60 17.07 -1.96
C SER A 406 -22.28 17.01 -3.46
N ALA A 407 -22.75 15.96 -4.11
CA ALA A 407 -22.73 15.86 -5.56
C ALA A 407 -24.15 15.94 -6.10
N SER A 408 -24.40 16.73 -7.16
CA SER A 408 -25.67 16.72 -7.86
C SER A 408 -25.61 15.76 -9.04
N VAL A 409 -26.61 14.92 -9.14
CA VAL A 409 -26.76 13.96 -10.24
C VAL A 409 -27.90 14.43 -11.13
N ARG A 410 -27.67 14.46 -12.44
CA ARG A 410 -28.70 14.79 -13.43
C ARG A 410 -29.06 13.54 -14.21
N LEU A 411 -30.35 13.20 -14.25
CA LEU A 411 -30.85 12.15 -15.13
C LEU A 411 -30.95 12.67 -16.56
N LEU A 412 -30.33 11.95 -17.48
CA LEU A 412 -30.49 12.22 -18.91
C LEU A 412 -31.77 11.53 -19.41
N GLN A 413 -32.60 12.25 -20.14
CA GLN A 413 -33.91 11.77 -20.64
C GLN A 413 -34.04 11.89 -22.16
N GLN A 414 -32.92 11.99 -22.87
CA GLN A 414 -32.90 12.19 -24.32
C GLN A 414 -32.11 11.09 -25.01
N LEU A 415 -32.72 10.49 -26.01
CA LEU A 415 -32.06 9.61 -26.96
C LEU A 415 -31.54 10.48 -28.12
N THR A 416 -30.25 10.76 -28.15
CA THR A 416 -29.63 11.73 -29.07
C THR A 416 -28.91 11.07 -30.25
N GLN A 417 -28.71 9.76 -30.21
CA GLN A 417 -27.98 9.03 -31.24
C GLN A 417 -28.78 7.78 -31.68
N GLU A 418 -28.62 7.38 -32.94
CA GLU A 418 -29.15 6.12 -33.43
C GLU A 418 -28.49 4.94 -32.68
N GLY A 419 -29.31 3.99 -32.24
CA GLY A 419 -28.86 2.87 -31.42
C GLY A 419 -28.75 3.17 -29.91
N SER A 420 -29.02 4.41 -29.47
CA SER A 420 -29.10 4.70 -28.03
C SER A 420 -30.27 3.97 -27.38
N ALA A 421 -30.04 3.45 -26.20
CA ALA A 421 -31.07 2.78 -25.38
C ALA A 421 -31.39 3.60 -24.14
N GLY A 422 -32.57 3.40 -23.59
CA GLY A 422 -33.00 3.98 -22.32
C GLY A 422 -34.02 3.07 -21.63
N GLU A 423 -34.07 3.16 -20.30
CA GLU A 423 -35.03 2.44 -19.50
C GLU A 423 -36.25 3.32 -19.21
N VAL A 424 -37.44 2.77 -19.40
CA VAL A 424 -38.70 3.46 -19.09
C VAL A 424 -39.08 3.15 -17.64
N GLN A 425 -39.22 4.19 -16.84
CA GLN A 425 -39.74 4.08 -15.48
C GLN A 425 -41.09 4.82 -15.40
N ALA A 426 -42.06 4.23 -14.71
CA ALA A 426 -43.37 4.82 -14.51
C ALA A 426 -43.66 5.00 -13.00
N LEU A 427 -44.16 6.17 -12.66
CA LEU A 427 -44.52 6.56 -11.31
C LEU A 427 -46.04 6.84 -11.27
N ALA A 428 -46.77 6.05 -10.50
CA ALA A 428 -48.15 6.26 -10.24
C ALA A 428 -48.33 7.21 -9.03
N HIS A 429 -49.13 8.23 -9.20
CA HIS A 429 -49.56 9.10 -8.11
C HIS A 429 -50.88 8.57 -7.56
N LEU A 430 -50.94 8.34 -6.25
CA LEU A 430 -52.08 7.73 -5.58
C LEU A 430 -53.00 8.78 -4.91
N SER A 431 -54.24 8.39 -4.56
CA SER A 431 -55.24 9.28 -4.04
C SER A 431 -54.96 9.84 -2.64
N ASP A 432 -54.05 9.23 -1.91
CA ASP A 432 -53.54 9.67 -0.60
C ASP A 432 -52.33 10.61 -0.70
N GLY A 433 -51.91 10.93 -1.92
CA GLY A 433 -50.72 11.77 -2.19
C GLY A 433 -49.40 11.02 -2.24
N THR A 434 -49.37 9.73 -1.96
CA THR A 434 -48.18 8.90 -2.05
C THR A 434 -47.85 8.56 -3.51
N ARG A 435 -46.67 8.03 -3.75
CA ARG A 435 -46.19 7.66 -5.04
C ARG A 435 -45.84 6.19 -5.06
N TYR A 436 -46.12 5.51 -6.16
CA TYR A 436 -45.82 4.11 -6.36
C TYR A 436 -44.99 3.95 -7.64
N LEU A 437 -43.76 3.48 -7.51
CA LEU A 437 -42.93 3.10 -8.65
C LEU A 437 -43.48 1.79 -9.21
N VAL A 438 -44.00 1.85 -10.44
CA VAL A 438 -44.62 0.69 -11.09
C VAL A 438 -43.48 -0.28 -11.46
N PRO A 439 -43.49 -1.53 -10.97
CA PRO A 439 -42.48 -2.52 -11.33
C PRO A 439 -42.43 -2.76 -12.85
N GLN A 440 -41.25 -3.00 -13.39
CA GLN A 440 -41.06 -3.29 -14.84
C GLN A 440 -41.95 -4.47 -15.30
N SER A 441 -42.17 -5.45 -14.46
CA SER A 441 -43.05 -6.61 -14.73
C SER A 441 -44.54 -6.25 -14.87
N GLU A 442 -44.95 -5.12 -14.31
CA GLU A 442 -46.34 -4.61 -14.36
C GLU A 442 -46.52 -3.50 -15.42
N LEU A 443 -45.41 -3.13 -16.11
CA LEU A 443 -45.40 -2.03 -17.06
C LEU A 443 -45.49 -2.53 -18.50
N VAL A 444 -46.52 -2.11 -19.23
CA VAL A 444 -46.65 -2.34 -20.66
C VAL A 444 -46.38 -1.03 -21.42
N VAL A 445 -45.24 -0.95 -22.03
CA VAL A 445 -44.82 0.25 -22.79
C VAL A 445 -45.09 -0.01 -24.27
N ARG A 446 -45.67 0.96 -24.96
CA ARG A 446 -45.89 0.95 -26.42
C ARG A 446 -45.41 2.23 -27.05
N SER A 447 -44.59 2.12 -28.10
CA SER A 447 -44.22 3.28 -28.88
C SER A 447 -45.34 3.67 -29.87
N ARG A 448 -45.68 4.97 -29.92
CA ARG A 448 -46.56 5.53 -30.98
C ARG A 448 -45.86 5.65 -32.32
N SER A 449 -44.54 5.58 -32.32
CA SER A 449 -43.69 5.68 -33.52
C SER A 449 -42.69 4.55 -33.60
N PRO A 450 -43.13 3.30 -33.82
CA PRO A 450 -42.26 2.11 -33.72
C PRO A 450 -41.12 2.08 -34.77
N LYS A 451 -41.23 2.90 -35.83
CA LYS A 451 -40.16 3.08 -36.81
C LYS A 451 -39.00 3.94 -36.28
N LEU A 452 -39.24 4.78 -35.28
CA LEU A 452 -38.23 5.65 -34.69
C LEU A 452 -37.73 5.13 -33.33
N LEU A 453 -38.61 4.47 -32.58
CA LEU A 453 -38.34 3.98 -31.25
C LEU A 453 -38.89 2.58 -31.09
N ALA A 454 -38.04 1.60 -31.05
CA ALA A 454 -38.40 0.23 -30.71
C ALA A 454 -38.45 0.07 -29.16
N VAL A 455 -39.46 -0.65 -28.69
CA VAL A 455 -39.57 -1.05 -27.28
C VAL A 455 -39.29 -2.53 -27.19
N SER A 456 -38.25 -2.92 -26.49
CA SER A 456 -37.99 -4.32 -26.16
C SER A 456 -38.43 -4.61 -24.70
N PRO A 457 -38.97 -5.80 -24.44
CA PRO A 457 -39.21 -6.19 -23.04
C PRO A 457 -37.90 -6.18 -22.27
N ALA A 458 -37.96 -5.76 -21.00
CA ALA A 458 -36.79 -5.80 -20.13
C ALA A 458 -36.25 -7.24 -20.09
N SER A 459 -34.98 -7.43 -20.37
CA SER A 459 -34.32 -8.72 -20.12
C SER A 459 -34.37 -8.93 -18.62
N PRO A 460 -34.82 -10.10 -18.12
CA PRO A 460 -34.69 -10.37 -16.70
C PRO A 460 -33.21 -10.27 -16.34
N SER A 461 -32.90 -9.35 -15.42
CA SER A 461 -31.55 -9.24 -14.83
C SER A 461 -31.18 -10.61 -14.25
N ALA A 462 -30.06 -11.18 -14.76
CA ALA A 462 -29.50 -12.44 -14.31
C ALA A 462 -28.91 -12.29 -12.92
#